data_0779b2e98f82f8a6b49e8b2ba02333c0
#
_entry.id   0779b2e98f82f8a6b49e8b2ba02333c0
#
_cell.length_a   1.000
_cell.length_b   1.000
_cell.length_c   1.000
_cell.angle_alpha   90.00
_cell.angle_beta   90.00
_cell.angle_gamma   90.00
#
_symmetry.space_group_name_H-M   'P 1'
#
loop_
_entity.id
_entity.type
_entity.pdbx_description
1 polymer ?
#
loop_
_entity_poly.entity_id
_entity_poly.type
_entity_poly.pdbx_seq_one_letter_code
_entity_poly.pdbx_strand_id
1 'polypeptide(L)'
;MSDPQTSLMILCNPQNPSGKIWDRETLKRIGELCQKYYVTVVSDEIHCDITDPGKEYIPFASVSDICRDISITCIAPTKTFNMAGIQTAAVVVPQKNLRHKVWRALNTDEVAEPNTFAISAAIAAYKNGAEWLDELRQYISDNKQIV
;
A
#
# COMPACT_ATOMS: atom_id res chain seq x y z
N MET A 1 -17.15 11.62 -4.92
CA MET A 1 -16.92 10.85 -6.16
C MET A 1 -17.88 11.26 -7.30
N SER A 2 -19.11 11.69 -7.02
CA SER A 2 -20.04 12.11 -8.08
C SER A 2 -19.74 13.49 -8.70
N ASP A 3 -18.82 14.24 -8.12
CA ASP A 3 -18.32 15.47 -8.73
C ASP A 3 -17.47 15.12 -9.97
N PRO A 4 -17.81 15.66 -11.16
CA PRO A 4 -17.10 15.35 -12.40
C PRO A 4 -15.63 15.79 -12.41
N GLN A 5 -15.21 16.64 -11.49
CA GLN A 5 -13.81 17.03 -11.32
C GLN A 5 -12.99 16.00 -10.51
N THR A 6 -13.65 15.07 -9.80
CA THR A 6 -12.97 14.04 -9.01
C THR A 6 -12.48 12.93 -9.92
N SER A 7 -11.18 12.84 -10.13
CA SER A 7 -10.55 11.83 -10.99
C SER A 7 -9.67 10.82 -10.22
N LEU A 8 -9.36 11.11 -8.94
CA LEU A 8 -8.46 10.30 -8.13
C LEU A 8 -8.94 10.25 -6.68
N MET A 9 -8.79 9.09 -6.05
CA MET A 9 -9.00 8.86 -4.62
C MET A 9 -7.73 8.27 -4.01
N ILE A 10 -7.28 8.80 -2.88
CA ILE A 10 -6.24 8.18 -2.06
C ILE A 10 -6.92 7.37 -0.96
N LEU A 11 -6.67 6.06 -0.96
CA LEU A 11 -7.17 5.11 0.03
C LEU A 11 -6.01 4.60 0.87
N CYS A 12 -6.00 4.91 2.16
CA CYS A 12 -5.01 4.37 3.09
C CYS A 12 -5.55 3.08 3.75
N ASN A 13 -4.84 1.96 3.59
CA ASN A 13 -5.24 0.66 4.12
C ASN A 13 -4.01 -0.24 4.42
N PRO A 14 -3.69 -0.50 5.69
CA PRO A 14 -4.30 0.02 6.93
C PRO A 14 -4.17 1.53 7.08
N GLN A 15 -5.18 2.15 7.68
CA GLN A 15 -5.28 3.61 7.73
C GLN A 15 -4.46 4.20 8.88
N ASN A 16 -3.57 5.13 8.58
CA ASN A 16 -2.87 5.95 9.56
C ASN A 16 -3.59 7.32 9.66
N PRO A 17 -3.95 7.80 10.88
CA PRO A 17 -3.54 7.31 12.20
C PRO A 17 -4.53 6.38 12.91
N SER A 18 -5.69 6.09 12.35
CA SER A 18 -6.77 5.39 13.07
C SER A 18 -6.52 3.88 13.30
N GLY A 19 -5.57 3.28 12.58
CA GLY A 19 -5.33 1.82 12.61
C GLY A 19 -6.44 0.99 11.95
N LYS A 20 -7.37 1.62 11.22
CA LYS A 20 -8.47 0.92 10.55
C LYS A 20 -7.95 0.01 9.44
N ILE A 21 -8.30 -1.26 9.50
CA ILE A 21 -8.22 -2.21 8.39
C ILE A 21 -9.60 -2.29 7.74
N TRP A 22 -9.68 -2.06 6.45
CA TRP A 22 -10.95 -2.10 5.72
C TRP A 22 -11.32 -3.55 5.36
N ASP A 23 -12.59 -3.90 5.56
CA ASP A 23 -13.13 -5.20 5.18
C ASP A 23 -13.31 -5.31 3.65
N ARG A 24 -13.38 -6.56 3.17
CA ARG A 24 -13.49 -6.88 1.74
C ARG A 24 -14.73 -6.26 1.09
N GLU A 25 -15.84 -6.23 1.78
CA GLU A 25 -17.10 -5.73 1.24
C GLU A 25 -17.06 -4.21 1.05
N THR A 26 -16.52 -3.50 2.04
CA THR A 26 -16.28 -2.05 1.95
C THR A 26 -15.32 -1.71 0.83
N LEU A 27 -14.19 -2.43 0.72
CA LEU A 27 -13.23 -2.23 -0.36
C LEU A 27 -13.84 -2.49 -1.75
N LYS A 28 -14.63 -3.55 -1.88
CA LYS A 28 -15.36 -3.86 -3.12
C LYS A 28 -16.32 -2.72 -3.48
N ARG A 29 -17.07 -2.22 -2.50
CA ARG A 29 -18.01 -1.12 -2.73
C ARG A 29 -17.29 0.18 -3.13
N ILE A 30 -16.13 0.47 -2.56
CA ILE A 30 -15.28 1.58 -2.98
C ILE A 30 -14.88 1.40 -4.45
N GLY A 31 -14.41 0.22 -4.83
CA GLY A 31 -14.03 -0.09 -6.21
C GLY A 31 -15.16 0.11 -7.21
N GLU A 32 -16.36 -0.39 -6.92
CA GLU A 32 -17.55 -0.23 -7.75
C GLU A 32 -17.94 1.25 -7.94
N LEU A 33 -17.88 2.04 -6.86
CA LEU A 33 -18.17 3.47 -6.92
C LEU A 33 -17.09 4.21 -7.72
N CYS A 34 -15.82 3.92 -7.51
CA CYS A 34 -14.72 4.52 -8.24
C CYS A 34 -14.82 4.19 -9.74
N GLN A 35 -15.12 2.95 -10.10
CA GLN A 35 -15.33 2.57 -11.49
C GLN A 35 -16.53 3.33 -12.11
N LYS A 36 -17.65 3.40 -11.39
CA LYS A 36 -18.86 4.11 -11.85
C LYS A 36 -18.61 5.56 -12.19
N TYR A 37 -17.74 6.23 -11.43
CA TYR A 37 -17.43 7.65 -11.59
C TYR A 37 -16.07 7.93 -12.23
N TYR A 38 -15.43 6.90 -12.81
CA TYR A 38 -14.14 7.00 -13.50
C TYR A 38 -13.00 7.54 -12.61
N VAL A 39 -13.03 7.19 -11.32
CA VAL A 39 -12.03 7.60 -10.34
C VAL A 39 -10.95 6.52 -10.23
N THR A 40 -9.68 6.91 -10.41
CA THR A 40 -8.53 6.04 -10.15
C THR A 40 -8.25 5.98 -8.64
N VAL A 41 -7.89 4.81 -8.12
CA VAL A 41 -7.57 4.64 -6.69
C VAL A 41 -6.05 4.49 -6.52
N VAL A 42 -5.45 5.41 -5.77
CA VAL A 42 -4.11 5.23 -5.20
C VAL A 42 -4.29 4.57 -3.84
N SER A 43 -3.94 3.28 -3.75
CA SER A 43 -4.01 2.53 -2.50
C SER A 43 -2.67 2.63 -1.78
N ASP A 44 -2.62 3.43 -0.72
CA ASP A 44 -1.46 3.52 0.15
C ASP A 44 -1.50 2.38 1.17
N GLU A 45 -0.68 1.37 0.93
CA GLU A 45 -0.61 0.13 1.68
C GLU A 45 0.72 -0.01 2.45
N ILE A 46 1.38 1.12 2.71
CA ILE A 46 2.71 1.14 3.35
C ILE A 46 2.73 0.49 4.74
N HIS A 47 1.59 0.39 5.42
CA HIS A 47 1.44 -0.24 6.74
C HIS A 47 0.93 -1.68 6.69
N CYS A 48 0.84 -2.30 5.51
CA CYS A 48 0.19 -3.60 5.29
C CYS A 48 0.73 -4.75 6.15
N ASP A 49 2.02 -4.73 6.47
CA ASP A 49 2.66 -5.79 7.24
C ASP A 49 2.61 -5.56 8.77
N ILE A 50 2.32 -4.31 9.22
CA ILE A 50 2.27 -3.95 10.64
C ILE A 50 0.82 -4.00 11.13
N THR A 51 0.27 -5.21 11.22
CA THR A 51 -1.07 -5.47 11.76
C THR A 51 -0.97 -6.19 13.09
N ASP A 52 -1.98 -6.08 13.96
CA ASP A 52 -2.03 -6.86 15.20
C ASP A 52 -2.00 -8.37 14.88
N PRO A 53 -1.40 -9.21 15.75
CA PRO A 53 -1.43 -10.65 15.58
C PRO A 53 -2.87 -11.17 15.36
N GLY A 54 -3.04 -12.03 14.34
CA GLY A 54 -4.35 -12.57 13.96
C GLY A 54 -5.26 -11.62 13.17
N LYS A 55 -4.83 -10.41 12.87
CA LYS A 55 -5.53 -9.49 11.94
C LYS A 55 -4.93 -9.59 10.55
N GLU A 56 -5.80 -9.76 9.56
CA GLU A 56 -5.40 -9.80 8.16
C GLU A 56 -5.74 -8.48 7.46
N TYR A 57 -4.80 -8.01 6.69
CA TYR A 57 -4.98 -6.93 5.75
C TYR A 57 -5.36 -7.50 4.37
N ILE A 58 -6.22 -6.79 3.64
CA ILE A 58 -6.66 -7.19 2.30
C ILE A 58 -6.15 -6.16 1.30
N PRO A 59 -5.25 -6.53 0.37
CA PRO A 59 -4.81 -5.63 -0.69
C PRO A 59 -5.99 -5.18 -1.55
N PHE A 60 -6.13 -3.88 -1.79
CA PHE A 60 -7.26 -3.35 -2.58
C PHE A 60 -7.35 -4.00 -3.96
N ALA A 61 -6.21 -4.14 -4.65
CA ALA A 61 -6.15 -4.75 -5.97
C ALA A 61 -6.58 -6.24 -6.01
N SER A 62 -6.58 -6.93 -4.86
CA SER A 62 -6.95 -8.36 -4.76
C SER A 62 -8.45 -8.59 -4.55
N VAL A 63 -9.22 -7.54 -4.32
CA VAL A 63 -10.64 -7.65 -3.95
C VAL A 63 -11.50 -8.11 -5.11
N SER A 64 -11.28 -7.54 -6.29
CA SER A 64 -12.00 -7.84 -7.53
C SER A 64 -11.21 -7.37 -8.76
N ASP A 65 -11.63 -7.82 -9.96
CA ASP A 65 -11.07 -7.33 -11.22
C ASP A 65 -11.23 -5.82 -11.38
N ILE A 66 -12.35 -5.27 -10.94
CA ILE A 66 -12.60 -3.83 -10.93
C ILE A 66 -11.54 -3.12 -10.09
N CYS A 67 -11.35 -3.55 -8.83
CA CYS A 67 -10.37 -2.94 -7.93
C CYS A 67 -8.95 -3.04 -8.51
N ARG A 68 -8.61 -4.20 -9.10
CA ARG A 68 -7.32 -4.41 -9.76
C ARG A 68 -7.07 -3.42 -10.89
N ASP A 69 -8.06 -3.23 -11.76
CA ASP A 69 -7.88 -2.48 -13.01
C ASP A 69 -7.87 -0.96 -12.83
N ILE A 70 -8.38 -0.46 -11.69
CA ILE A 70 -8.40 0.98 -11.37
C ILE A 70 -7.37 1.38 -10.32
N SER A 71 -6.52 0.45 -9.84
CA SER A 71 -5.63 0.70 -8.71
C SER A 71 -4.19 1.02 -9.11
N ILE A 72 -3.59 1.87 -8.28
CA ILE A 72 -2.16 2.12 -8.15
C ILE A 72 -1.83 1.82 -6.69
N THR A 73 -1.14 0.70 -6.42
CA THR A 73 -0.81 0.29 -5.05
C THR A 73 0.60 0.73 -4.69
N CYS A 74 0.75 1.40 -3.57
CA CYS A 74 2.04 1.87 -3.04
C CYS A 74 2.40 1.04 -1.80
N ILE A 75 3.56 0.39 -1.83
CA ILE A 75 4.12 -0.40 -0.72
C ILE A 75 5.59 -0.04 -0.51
N ALA A 76 6.10 -0.24 0.70
CA ALA A 76 7.51 -0.02 0.99
C ALA A 76 7.96 -0.83 2.22
N PRO A 77 9.23 -1.28 2.27
CA PRO A 77 9.78 -1.93 3.45
C PRO A 77 10.06 -0.94 4.59
N THR A 78 9.98 0.35 4.31
CA THR A 78 10.48 1.42 5.16
C THR A 78 9.77 1.53 6.51
N LYS A 79 8.46 1.26 6.56
CA LYS A 79 7.70 1.23 7.81
C LYS A 79 7.79 -0.14 8.48
N THR A 80 7.57 -1.20 7.72
CA THR A 80 7.60 -2.59 8.19
C THR A 80 8.91 -2.92 8.90
N PHE A 81 10.05 -2.53 8.34
CA PHE A 81 11.39 -2.89 8.83
C PHE A 81 12.19 -1.71 9.39
N ASN A 82 11.51 -0.61 9.74
CA ASN A 82 12.15 0.58 10.30
C ASN A 82 13.31 1.12 9.45
N MET A 83 13.12 1.17 8.14
CA MET A 83 14.15 1.51 7.13
C MET A 83 13.85 2.82 6.41
N ALA A 84 13.24 3.81 7.07
CA ALA A 84 12.81 5.06 6.42
C ALA A 84 13.96 5.81 5.72
N GLY A 85 15.19 5.73 6.27
CA GLY A 85 16.38 6.35 5.70
C GLY A 85 16.80 5.78 4.34
N ILE A 86 16.32 4.59 3.96
CA ILE A 86 16.59 3.97 2.64
C ILE A 86 15.77 4.64 1.52
N GLN A 87 14.67 5.32 1.84
CA GLN A 87 13.87 6.11 0.90
C GLN A 87 13.50 5.34 -0.37
N THR A 88 12.90 4.15 -0.21
CA THR A 88 12.49 3.32 -1.34
C THR A 88 11.06 2.83 -1.17
N ALA A 89 10.36 2.70 -2.29
CA ALA A 89 9.01 2.17 -2.37
C ALA A 89 8.83 1.40 -3.68
N ALA A 90 7.78 0.59 -3.75
CA ALA A 90 7.34 -0.04 -4.97
C ALA A 90 5.92 0.42 -5.31
N VAL A 91 5.70 0.69 -6.60
CA VAL A 91 4.39 1.07 -7.14
C VAL A 91 3.89 -0.05 -8.04
N VAL A 92 2.83 -0.72 -7.62
CA VAL A 92 2.24 -1.86 -8.33
C VAL A 92 1.00 -1.41 -9.09
N VAL A 93 1.02 -1.54 -10.41
CA VAL A 93 -0.09 -1.13 -11.28
C VAL A 93 -0.42 -2.26 -12.25
N PRO A 94 -1.44 -3.08 -12.00
CA PRO A 94 -1.77 -4.23 -12.84
C PRO A 94 -2.21 -3.83 -14.26
N GLN A 95 -3.03 -2.79 -14.39
CA GLN A 95 -3.58 -2.34 -15.67
C GLN A 95 -2.48 -1.67 -16.54
N LYS A 96 -2.25 -2.23 -17.73
CA LYS A 96 -1.11 -1.90 -18.61
C LYS A 96 -1.03 -0.41 -18.99
N ASN A 97 -2.14 0.20 -19.40
CA ASN A 97 -2.13 1.59 -19.85
C ASN A 97 -1.92 2.56 -18.67
N LEU A 98 -2.53 2.27 -17.52
CA LEU A 98 -2.32 3.03 -16.30
C LEU A 98 -0.87 2.90 -15.83
N ARG A 99 -0.32 1.69 -15.83
CA ARG A 99 1.10 1.42 -15.49
C ARG A 99 2.05 2.24 -16.37
N HIS A 100 1.80 2.30 -17.68
CA HIS A 100 2.62 3.08 -18.59
C HIS A 100 2.58 4.58 -18.25
N LYS A 101 1.41 5.13 -17.91
CA LYS A 101 1.27 6.53 -17.49
C LYS A 101 2.04 6.82 -16.21
N VAL A 102 1.88 5.96 -15.20
CA VAL A 102 2.57 6.09 -13.91
C VAL A 102 4.09 5.98 -14.10
N TRP A 103 4.55 4.97 -14.85
CA TRP A 103 5.97 4.79 -15.15
C TRP A 103 6.57 6.02 -15.84
N ARG A 104 5.88 6.58 -16.83
CA ARG A 104 6.34 7.81 -17.49
C ARG A 104 6.42 8.99 -16.52
N ALA A 105 5.42 9.20 -15.68
CA ALA A 105 5.42 10.29 -14.72
C ALA A 105 6.60 10.19 -13.75
N LEU A 106 6.80 9.01 -13.13
CA LEU A 106 7.91 8.78 -12.20
C LEU A 106 9.29 9.00 -12.86
N ASN A 107 9.46 8.61 -14.13
CA ASN A 107 10.70 8.84 -14.85
C ASN A 107 10.86 10.31 -15.26
N THR A 108 9.79 11.00 -15.62
CA THR A 108 9.83 12.44 -15.95
C THR A 108 10.24 13.28 -14.75
N ASP A 109 9.78 12.89 -13.56
CA ASP A 109 10.11 13.56 -12.30
C ASP A 109 11.42 13.07 -11.67
N GLU A 110 12.15 12.16 -12.36
CA GLU A 110 13.43 11.59 -11.93
C GLU A 110 13.39 10.91 -10.54
N VAL A 111 12.23 10.33 -10.17
CA VAL A 111 12.02 9.64 -8.88
C VAL A 111 11.88 8.11 -9.02
N ALA A 112 12.09 7.57 -10.22
CA ALA A 112 11.96 6.14 -10.48
C ALA A 112 13.20 5.33 -10.06
N GLU A 113 14.36 5.98 -9.91
CA GLU A 113 15.62 5.29 -9.61
C GLU A 113 15.83 5.17 -8.09
N PRO A 114 15.92 3.94 -7.55
CA PRO A 114 16.25 3.73 -6.15
C PRO A 114 17.72 4.07 -5.88
N ASN A 115 18.04 4.49 -4.65
CA ASN A 115 19.44 4.67 -4.27
C ASN A 115 20.22 3.34 -4.24
N THR A 116 21.55 3.40 -4.26
CA THR A 116 22.45 2.27 -4.40
C THR A 116 22.22 1.13 -3.38
N PHE A 117 21.82 1.46 -2.15
CA PHE A 117 21.62 0.47 -1.08
C PHE A 117 20.18 -0.05 -1.01
N ALA A 118 19.22 0.64 -1.63
CA ALA A 118 17.80 0.39 -1.47
C ALA A 118 17.39 -1.04 -1.88
N ILE A 119 17.88 -1.50 -3.04
CA ILE A 119 17.50 -2.81 -3.58
C ILE A 119 18.01 -3.93 -2.67
N SER A 120 19.30 -3.90 -2.30
CA SER A 120 19.91 -4.92 -1.43
C SER A 120 19.24 -4.93 -0.04
N ALA A 121 18.98 -3.75 0.52
CA ALA A 121 18.32 -3.62 1.82
C ALA A 121 16.87 -4.14 1.79
N ALA A 122 16.09 -3.79 0.76
CA ALA A 122 14.72 -4.29 0.61
C ALA A 122 14.68 -5.82 0.43
N ILE A 123 15.57 -6.37 -0.39
CA ILE A 123 15.68 -7.83 -0.58
C ILE A 123 16.02 -8.52 0.74
N ALA A 124 17.00 -8.00 1.49
CA ALA A 124 17.41 -8.58 2.77
C ALA A 124 16.25 -8.54 3.78
N ALA A 125 15.55 -7.42 3.89
CA ALA A 125 14.42 -7.24 4.78
C ALA A 125 13.29 -8.23 4.47
N TYR A 126 12.81 -8.30 3.24
CA TYR A 126 11.71 -9.18 2.87
C TYR A 126 12.08 -10.68 2.88
N LYS A 127 13.35 -11.03 2.63
CA LYS A 127 13.78 -12.43 2.66
C LYS A 127 14.03 -12.95 4.07
N ASN A 128 14.51 -12.11 4.98
CA ASN A 128 15.05 -12.56 6.26
C ASN A 128 14.35 -11.91 7.47
N GLY A 129 13.46 -10.95 7.27
CA GLY A 129 12.89 -10.14 8.33
C GLY A 129 11.60 -10.67 8.96
N ALA A 130 11.11 -11.85 8.56
CA ALA A 130 9.80 -12.36 8.99
C ALA A 130 9.72 -12.55 10.52
N GLU A 131 10.70 -13.23 11.13
CA GLU A 131 10.76 -13.48 12.57
C GLU A 131 10.83 -12.16 13.36
N TRP A 132 11.69 -11.23 12.93
CA TRP A 132 11.78 -9.91 13.54
C TRP A 132 10.45 -9.14 13.46
N LEU A 133 9.75 -9.24 12.33
CA LEU A 133 8.45 -8.57 12.15
C LEU A 133 7.38 -9.16 13.07
N ASP A 134 7.34 -10.48 13.21
CA ASP A 134 6.38 -11.15 14.10
C ASP A 134 6.62 -10.78 15.56
N GLU A 135 7.87 -10.72 16.00
CA GLU A 135 8.24 -10.24 17.34
C GLU A 135 7.84 -8.76 17.54
N LEU A 136 8.08 -7.90 16.54
CA LEU A 136 7.67 -6.50 16.58
C LEU A 136 6.15 -6.35 16.70
N ARG A 137 5.39 -7.10 15.91
CA ARG A 137 3.91 -7.09 15.95
C ARG A 137 3.39 -7.50 17.32
N GLN A 138 3.97 -8.54 17.93
CA GLN A 138 3.63 -8.97 19.28
C GLN A 138 3.98 -7.90 20.30
N TYR A 139 5.18 -7.33 20.25
CA TYR A 139 5.61 -6.27 21.15
C TYR A 139 4.70 -5.03 21.11
N ILE A 140 4.29 -4.60 19.89
CA ILE A 140 3.35 -3.50 19.73
C ILE A 140 1.97 -3.85 20.32
N SER A 141 1.50 -5.08 20.09
CA SER A 141 0.23 -5.55 20.61
C SER A 141 0.21 -5.60 22.15
N ASP A 142 1.29 -6.07 22.76
CA ASP A 142 1.44 -6.11 24.22
C ASP A 142 1.45 -4.69 24.82
N ASN A 143 2.15 -3.75 24.19
CA ASN A 143 2.18 -2.35 24.63
C ASN A 143 0.80 -1.69 24.59
N LYS A 144 -0.06 -2.05 23.63
CA LYS A 144 -1.44 -1.57 23.58
C LYS A 144 -2.30 -2.00 24.77
N GLN A 145 -1.95 -3.08 25.46
CA GLN A 145 -2.67 -3.54 26.63
C GLN A 145 -2.31 -2.76 27.91
N ILE A 146 -1.22 -2.00 27.87
CA ILE A 146 -0.70 -1.23 29.01
C ILE A 146 -1.30 0.19 29.03
N VAL A 147 -1.74 0.69 27.87
CA VAL A 147 -2.31 2.03 27.67
C VAL A 147 -3.84 2.00 27.76
#